data_a82f9e236d85887812ca413c9a8305c8
#
_entry.id   a82f9e236d85887812ca413c9a8305c8
#
_cell.length_a   1.000
_cell.length_b   1.000
_cell.length_c   1.000
_cell.angle_alpha   90.00
_cell.angle_beta   90.00
_cell.angle_gamma   90.00
#
_symmetry.space_group_name_H-M   'P 1'
#
loop_
_entity.id
_entity.type
_entity.pdbx_description
1 polymer ?
#
loop_
_entity_poly.entity_id
_entity_poly.type
_entity_poly.pdbx_seq_one_letter_code
_entity_poly.pdbx_strand_id
1 'polypeptide(L)'
;AQSAQHDRWLGLLRAGGLDETTVDELVTTDSYGILSTELRRLEADGHNIEALLPRVVRADNLTDVDDLGSLLRYRIQKVSASYPPAPRQASGLIIGLVPRATGITDPVMRQALEEREQLMQHRLDALTQEVLEHSAPWVDVLDVADPVARGRGVEAVVAYRDRWGIIAASPLGAVPVDDAQRIDYERTRARIY
;
A
#
# COMPACT_ATOMS: atom_id res chain seq x y z
N ALA A 1 0.98 9.48 12.79
CA ALA A 1 1.23 9.29 11.36
C ALA A 1 -0.06 9.07 10.58
N GLN A 2 -0.86 8.09 10.95
CA GLN A 2 -2.15 7.82 10.28
C GLN A 2 -3.13 9.01 10.38
N SER A 3 -3.16 9.70 11.52
CA SER A 3 -3.99 10.89 11.72
C SER A 3 -3.61 12.01 10.75
N ALA A 4 -2.34 12.39 10.66
CA ALA A 4 -1.89 13.46 9.77
C ALA A 4 -2.15 13.16 8.27
N GLN A 5 -2.01 11.91 7.86
CA GLN A 5 -2.33 11.48 6.49
C GLN A 5 -3.84 11.52 6.23
N HIS A 6 -4.62 11.10 7.20
CA HIS A 6 -6.08 11.18 7.18
C HIS A 6 -6.54 12.64 7.06
N ASP A 7 -6.08 13.54 7.93
CA ASP A 7 -6.43 14.96 7.91
C ASP A 7 -6.09 15.62 6.56
N ARG A 8 -4.96 15.25 5.96
CA ARG A 8 -4.57 15.71 4.63
C ARG A 8 -5.59 15.29 3.55
N TRP A 9 -6.03 14.03 3.55
CA TRP A 9 -7.03 13.56 2.58
C TRP A 9 -8.38 14.23 2.77
N LEU A 10 -8.82 14.46 4.01
CA LEU A 10 -10.05 15.22 4.28
C LEU A 10 -9.94 16.65 3.72
N GLY A 11 -8.78 17.30 3.88
CA GLY A 11 -8.50 18.60 3.27
C GLY A 11 -8.58 18.55 1.73
N LEU A 12 -8.10 17.49 1.10
CA LEU A 12 -8.19 17.32 -0.36
C LEU A 12 -9.63 17.05 -0.84
N LEU A 13 -10.43 16.33 -0.07
CA LEU A 13 -11.85 16.12 -0.37
C LEU A 13 -12.62 17.43 -0.33
N ARG A 14 -12.38 18.27 0.69
CA ARG A 14 -12.95 19.63 0.78
C ARG A 14 -12.45 20.52 -0.37
N ALA A 15 -11.17 20.51 -0.69
CA ALA A 15 -10.62 21.23 -1.84
C ALA A 15 -11.20 20.77 -3.18
N GLY A 16 -11.69 19.53 -3.24
CA GLY A 16 -12.43 18.97 -4.37
C GLY A 16 -13.87 19.50 -4.50
N GLY A 17 -14.42 20.05 -3.42
CA GLY A 17 -15.78 20.63 -3.42
C GLY A 17 -16.79 19.91 -2.51
N LEU A 18 -16.37 18.92 -1.72
CA LEU A 18 -17.24 18.37 -0.68
C LEU A 18 -17.36 19.35 0.48
N ASP A 19 -18.58 19.55 0.97
CA ASP A 19 -18.80 20.31 2.20
C ASP A 19 -18.41 19.50 3.44
N GLU A 20 -18.30 20.19 4.58
CA GLU A 20 -17.82 19.60 5.81
C GLU A 20 -18.72 18.49 6.32
N THR A 21 -20.04 18.67 6.22
CA THR A 21 -21.03 17.67 6.67
C THR A 21 -20.88 16.37 5.87
N THR A 22 -20.77 16.47 4.56
CA THR A 22 -20.58 15.31 3.67
C THR A 22 -19.25 14.58 3.96
N VAL A 23 -18.18 15.33 4.26
CA VAL A 23 -16.89 14.74 4.63
C VAL A 23 -16.97 14.01 5.98
N ASP A 24 -17.65 14.61 6.98
CA ASP A 24 -17.81 14.02 8.30
C ASP A 24 -18.69 12.75 8.24
N GLU A 25 -19.76 12.77 7.45
CA GLU A 25 -20.58 11.59 7.19
C GLU A 25 -19.77 10.48 6.52
N LEU A 26 -19.01 10.79 5.48
CA LEU A 26 -18.15 9.84 4.76
C LEU A 26 -17.21 9.11 5.71
N VAL A 27 -16.55 9.82 6.65
CA VAL A 27 -15.60 9.25 7.60
C VAL A 27 -16.23 8.19 8.50
N THR A 28 -17.53 8.28 8.77
CA THR A 28 -18.25 7.30 9.61
C THR A 28 -18.64 6.03 8.88
N THR A 29 -18.48 5.99 7.55
CA THR A 29 -18.87 4.83 6.73
C THR A 29 -17.77 3.77 6.64
N ASP A 30 -18.14 2.50 6.51
CA ASP A 30 -17.20 1.41 6.27
C ASP A 30 -16.43 1.58 4.94
N SER A 31 -17.10 2.15 3.93
CA SER A 31 -16.51 2.44 2.62
C SER A 31 -15.36 3.44 2.66
N TYR A 32 -15.33 4.33 3.67
CA TYR A 32 -14.17 5.22 3.87
C TYR A 32 -12.91 4.45 4.28
N GLY A 33 -13.03 3.41 5.09
CA GLY A 33 -11.91 2.53 5.43
C GLY A 33 -11.27 1.90 4.20
N ILE A 34 -12.10 1.45 3.26
CA ILE A 34 -11.67 0.86 1.99
C ILE A 34 -11.06 1.94 1.08
N LEU A 35 -11.68 3.12 0.98
CA LEU A 35 -11.16 4.26 0.22
C LEU A 35 -9.79 4.70 0.74
N SER A 36 -9.63 4.84 2.05
CA SER A 36 -8.36 5.24 2.68
C SER A 36 -7.24 4.22 2.44
N THR A 37 -7.56 2.94 2.38
CA THR A 37 -6.62 1.88 2.03
C THR A 37 -6.16 2.00 0.58
N GLU A 38 -7.08 2.28 -0.35
CA GLU A 38 -6.75 2.50 -1.76
C GLU A 38 -5.90 3.76 -1.96
N LEU A 39 -6.19 4.86 -1.26
CA LEU A 39 -5.38 6.08 -1.32
C LEU A 39 -3.94 5.83 -0.86
N ARG A 40 -3.74 5.11 0.26
CA ARG A 40 -2.40 4.73 0.72
C ARG A 40 -1.65 3.90 -0.31
N ARG A 41 -2.35 2.98 -0.95
CA ARG A 41 -1.78 2.12 -1.99
C ARG A 41 -1.31 2.94 -3.18
N LEU A 42 -2.15 3.84 -3.68
CA LEU A 42 -1.82 4.69 -4.83
C LEU A 42 -0.66 5.63 -4.52
N GLU A 43 -0.59 6.21 -3.31
CA GLU A 43 0.57 7.00 -2.89
C GLU A 43 1.85 6.16 -2.86
N ALA A 44 1.77 4.94 -2.33
CA ALA A 44 2.90 4.01 -2.31
C ALA A 44 3.34 3.59 -3.72
N ASP A 45 2.41 3.52 -4.66
CA ASP A 45 2.69 3.26 -6.07
C ASP A 45 3.22 4.50 -6.82
N GLY A 46 3.27 5.67 -6.15
CA GLY A 46 3.84 6.91 -6.70
C GLY A 46 2.83 7.82 -7.42
N HIS A 47 1.53 7.56 -7.25
CA HIS A 47 0.50 8.46 -7.76
C HIS A 47 0.42 9.76 -6.93
N ASN A 48 0.21 10.88 -7.61
CA ASN A 48 0.01 12.18 -6.97
C ASN A 48 -1.44 12.33 -6.50
N ILE A 49 -1.72 11.93 -5.26
CA ILE A 49 -3.07 11.98 -4.66
C ILE A 49 -3.55 13.43 -4.48
N GLU A 50 -2.64 14.39 -4.25
CA GLU A 50 -2.98 15.81 -4.11
C GLU A 50 -3.62 16.39 -5.38
N ALA A 51 -3.17 15.91 -6.54
CA ALA A 51 -3.78 16.29 -7.82
C ALA A 51 -5.00 15.41 -8.17
N LEU A 52 -4.94 14.13 -7.83
CA LEU A 52 -5.92 13.13 -8.25
C LEU A 52 -7.24 13.27 -7.47
N LEU A 53 -7.18 13.32 -6.14
CA LEU A 53 -8.37 13.25 -5.29
C LEU A 53 -9.31 14.45 -5.50
N PRO A 54 -8.87 15.72 -5.50
CA PRO A 54 -9.75 16.84 -5.79
C PRO A 54 -10.36 16.81 -7.20
N ARG A 55 -9.61 16.26 -8.17
CA ARG A 55 -10.10 16.12 -9.55
C ARG A 55 -11.22 15.10 -9.64
N VAL A 56 -11.11 13.97 -8.95
CA VAL A 56 -12.12 12.90 -8.93
C VAL A 56 -13.41 13.38 -8.26
N VAL A 57 -13.29 14.21 -7.22
CA VAL A 57 -14.45 14.83 -6.54
C VAL A 57 -15.18 15.80 -7.47
N ARG A 58 -14.44 16.66 -8.22
CA ARG A 58 -15.02 17.66 -9.12
C ARG A 58 -15.66 17.09 -10.40
N ALA A 59 -15.31 15.87 -10.77
CA ALA A 59 -15.62 15.34 -12.11
C ALA A 59 -17.11 15.14 -12.40
N ASP A 60 -17.99 15.12 -11.37
CA ASP A 60 -19.41 14.90 -11.51
C ASP A 60 -20.21 15.36 -10.29
N ASN A 61 -21.52 15.53 -10.47
CA ASN A 61 -22.42 15.81 -9.37
C ASN A 61 -22.46 14.62 -8.39
N LEU A 62 -22.16 14.89 -7.12
CA LEU A 62 -22.12 13.90 -6.03
C LEU A 62 -23.40 13.94 -5.18
N THR A 63 -24.43 14.70 -5.60
CA THR A 63 -25.73 14.75 -4.95
C THR A 63 -26.47 13.42 -5.15
N ASP A 64 -27.09 12.93 -4.08
CA ASP A 64 -27.88 11.68 -4.05
C ASP A 64 -27.10 10.38 -4.29
N VAL A 65 -25.86 10.30 -3.79
CA VAL A 65 -25.06 9.08 -3.85
C VAL A 65 -25.17 8.32 -2.54
N ASP A 66 -25.74 7.11 -2.57
CA ASP A 66 -25.94 6.26 -1.40
C ASP A 66 -24.62 5.83 -0.73
N ASP A 67 -23.56 5.63 -1.51
CA ASP A 67 -22.23 5.25 -1.01
C ASP A 67 -21.12 6.05 -1.72
N LEU A 68 -20.83 7.20 -1.14
CA LEU A 68 -19.82 8.12 -1.65
C LEU A 68 -18.40 7.52 -1.62
N GLY A 69 -18.07 6.75 -0.59
CA GLY A 69 -16.75 6.12 -0.44
C GLY A 69 -16.46 5.11 -1.56
N SER A 70 -17.41 4.26 -1.86
CA SER A 70 -17.32 3.29 -2.96
C SER A 70 -17.28 3.98 -4.34
N LEU A 71 -18.05 5.03 -4.55
CA LEU A 71 -18.01 5.81 -5.78
C LEU A 71 -16.65 6.50 -5.99
N LEU A 72 -16.12 7.16 -4.97
CA LEU A 72 -14.82 7.82 -5.03
C LEU A 72 -13.71 6.79 -5.29
N ARG A 73 -13.74 5.65 -4.62
CA ARG A 73 -12.80 4.55 -4.85
C ARG A 73 -12.85 4.09 -6.32
N TYR A 74 -14.03 3.82 -6.85
CA TYR A 74 -14.18 3.40 -8.25
C TYR A 74 -13.61 4.43 -9.23
N ARG A 75 -13.91 5.71 -9.03
CA ARG A 75 -13.41 6.79 -9.88
C ARG A 75 -11.89 6.93 -9.80
N ILE A 76 -11.32 6.84 -8.60
CA ILE A 76 -9.87 6.89 -8.37
C ILE A 76 -9.19 5.75 -9.10
N GLN A 77 -9.69 4.53 -8.97
CA GLN A 77 -9.14 3.36 -9.68
C GLN A 77 -9.19 3.54 -11.20
N LYS A 78 -10.28 4.03 -11.73
CA LYS A 78 -10.44 4.28 -13.17
C LYS A 78 -9.48 5.36 -13.68
N VAL A 79 -9.32 6.44 -12.94
CA VAL A 79 -8.42 7.55 -13.32
C VAL A 79 -6.97 7.12 -13.15
N SER A 80 -6.59 6.46 -12.06
CA SER A 80 -5.21 6.00 -11.83
C SER A 80 -4.74 4.99 -12.87
N ALA A 81 -5.62 4.13 -13.36
CA ALA A 81 -5.30 3.19 -14.45
C ALA A 81 -4.96 3.90 -15.77
N SER A 82 -5.49 5.11 -15.99
CA SER A 82 -5.25 5.90 -17.20
C SER A 82 -4.02 6.82 -17.10
N TYR A 83 -3.49 7.02 -15.89
CA TYR A 83 -2.32 7.86 -15.62
C TYR A 83 -1.25 7.00 -14.92
N PRO A 84 -0.21 6.56 -15.66
CA PRO A 84 0.86 5.80 -15.03
C PRO A 84 1.51 6.65 -13.92
N PRO A 85 1.94 6.01 -12.83
CA PRO A 85 2.64 6.69 -11.75
C PRO A 85 3.90 7.38 -12.30
N ALA A 86 4.28 8.49 -11.67
CA ALA A 86 5.55 9.16 -11.97
C ALA A 86 6.72 8.18 -11.85
N PRO A 87 7.80 8.33 -12.65
CA PRO A 87 8.97 7.45 -12.57
C PRO A 87 9.43 7.35 -11.12
N ARG A 88 9.50 6.12 -10.63
CA ARG A 88 9.72 5.79 -9.21
C ARG A 88 10.99 6.41 -8.65
N GLN A 89 10.85 7.45 -7.85
CA GLN A 89 11.76 7.65 -6.74
C GLN A 89 11.47 6.55 -5.71
N ALA A 90 12.53 6.02 -5.10
CA ALA A 90 12.56 4.87 -4.21
C ALA A 90 11.22 4.46 -3.59
N SER A 91 10.81 3.24 -3.83
CA SER A 91 9.59 2.60 -3.34
C SER A 91 9.03 3.25 -2.06
N GLY A 92 7.88 3.89 -2.13
CA GLY A 92 7.17 4.41 -0.96
C GLY A 92 6.69 3.31 0.01
N LEU A 93 7.18 2.10 -0.16
CA LEU A 93 6.87 0.93 0.66
C LEU A 93 8.08 0.55 1.52
N ILE A 94 7.85 0.39 2.81
CA ILE A 94 8.78 -0.23 3.76
C ILE A 94 8.77 -1.74 3.47
N ILE A 95 9.95 -2.33 3.34
CA ILE A 95 10.12 -3.77 3.02
C ILE A 95 9.25 -4.27 1.84
N GLY A 96 8.86 -3.36 0.96
CA GLY A 96 8.06 -3.67 -0.23
C GLY A 96 6.56 -3.90 -0.02
N LEU A 97 6.05 -3.84 1.21
CA LEU A 97 4.66 -4.14 1.56
C LEU A 97 3.94 -3.04 2.31
N VAL A 98 4.60 -2.37 3.24
CA VAL A 98 3.97 -1.40 4.14
C VAL A 98 4.15 0.01 3.61
N PRO A 99 3.07 0.77 3.32
CA PRO A 99 3.19 2.16 2.89
C PRO A 99 3.88 3.02 3.95
N ARG A 100 4.85 3.85 3.51
CA ARG A 100 5.45 4.86 4.37
C ARG A 100 4.43 5.93 4.72
N ALA A 101 4.50 6.40 5.95
CA ALA A 101 3.74 7.57 6.34
C ALA A 101 4.37 8.82 5.73
N THR A 102 3.55 9.64 5.05
CA THR A 102 3.97 10.90 4.43
C THR A 102 3.32 12.10 5.13
N GLY A 103 3.90 13.29 4.97
CA GLY A 103 3.34 14.51 5.53
C GLY A 103 3.46 14.65 7.05
N ILE A 104 4.39 13.94 7.70
CA ILE A 104 4.62 14.03 9.14
C ILE A 104 5.45 15.28 9.44
N THR A 105 4.82 16.26 10.07
CA THR A 105 5.45 17.52 10.49
C THR A 105 6.08 17.42 11.87
N ASP A 106 5.51 16.62 12.78
CA ASP A 106 6.03 16.41 14.13
C ASP A 106 7.37 15.65 14.10
N PRO A 107 8.46 16.24 14.62
CA PRO A 107 9.78 15.63 14.58
C PRO A 107 9.89 14.37 15.46
N VAL A 108 9.20 14.32 16.59
CA VAL A 108 9.21 13.14 17.48
C VAL A 108 8.52 11.96 16.81
N MET A 109 7.37 12.22 16.20
CA MET A 109 6.64 11.21 15.44
C MET A 109 7.45 10.70 14.24
N ARG A 110 8.14 11.59 13.53
CA ARG A 110 8.99 11.23 12.39
C ARG A 110 10.12 10.30 12.83
N GLN A 111 10.83 10.67 13.91
CA GLN A 111 11.91 9.84 14.46
C GLN A 111 11.40 8.44 14.86
N ALA A 112 10.27 8.37 15.58
CA ALA A 112 9.68 7.10 15.99
C ALA A 112 9.30 6.20 14.78
N LEU A 113 8.86 6.80 13.68
CA LEU A 113 8.56 6.06 12.46
C LEU A 113 9.81 5.56 11.74
N GLU A 114 10.87 6.38 11.70
CA GLU A 114 12.18 5.99 11.14
C GLU A 114 12.80 4.85 11.94
N GLU A 115 12.76 4.92 13.27
CA GLU A 115 13.22 3.83 14.15
C GLU A 115 12.42 2.53 13.90
N ARG A 116 11.09 2.64 13.77
CA ARG A 116 10.24 1.48 13.47
C ARG A 116 10.56 0.89 12.08
N GLU A 117 10.80 1.72 11.08
CA GLU A 117 11.20 1.29 9.75
C GLU A 117 12.53 0.51 9.79
N GLN A 118 13.53 1.03 10.54
CA GLN A 118 14.80 0.34 10.73
C GLN A 118 14.62 -1.02 11.40
N LEU A 119 13.78 -1.11 12.43
CA LEU A 119 13.49 -2.39 13.10
C LEU A 119 12.82 -3.40 12.16
N MET A 120 11.92 -2.94 11.29
CA MET A 120 11.29 -3.80 10.28
C MET A 120 12.31 -4.29 9.26
N GLN A 121 13.25 -3.44 8.82
CA GLN A 121 14.31 -3.82 7.90
C GLN A 121 15.27 -4.86 8.55
N HIS A 122 15.73 -4.60 9.77
CA HIS A 122 16.58 -5.56 10.49
C HIS A 122 15.89 -6.91 10.68
N ARG A 123 14.58 -6.91 10.96
CA ARG A 123 13.82 -8.17 11.06
C ARG A 123 13.79 -8.91 9.72
N LEU A 124 13.54 -8.18 8.62
CA LEU A 124 13.54 -8.77 7.29
C LEU A 124 14.91 -9.39 6.95
N ASP A 125 15.99 -8.65 7.21
CA ASP A 125 17.35 -9.10 6.95
C ASP A 125 17.65 -10.40 7.72
N ALA A 126 17.31 -10.44 9.01
CA ALA A 126 17.49 -11.62 9.86
C ALA A 126 16.69 -12.83 9.35
N LEU A 127 15.41 -12.65 9.02
CA LEU A 127 14.55 -13.71 8.49
C LEU A 127 15.03 -14.18 7.11
N THR A 128 15.52 -13.28 6.27
CA THR A 128 16.06 -13.62 4.95
C THR A 128 17.34 -14.45 5.09
N GLN A 129 18.21 -14.08 5.99
CA GLN A 129 19.41 -14.84 6.28
C GLN A 129 19.07 -16.24 6.80
N GLU A 130 18.13 -16.36 7.74
CA GLU A 130 17.66 -17.65 8.27
C GLU A 130 17.13 -18.57 7.17
N VAL A 131 16.31 -18.01 6.25
CA VAL A 131 15.75 -18.76 5.11
C VAL A 131 16.85 -19.28 4.17
N LEU A 132 17.87 -18.47 3.90
CA LEU A 132 18.99 -18.85 3.04
C LEU A 132 19.91 -19.89 3.70
N GLU A 133 20.20 -19.74 4.98
CA GLU A 133 21.03 -20.69 5.75
C GLU A 133 20.38 -22.06 5.86
N HIS A 134 19.05 -22.12 6.04
CA HIS A 134 18.32 -23.38 6.17
C HIS A 134 17.84 -23.94 4.82
N SER A 135 18.19 -23.29 3.69
CA SER A 135 17.84 -23.75 2.34
C SER A 135 16.36 -24.06 2.20
N ALA A 136 15.49 -23.11 2.55
CA ALA A 136 14.04 -23.30 2.50
C ALA A 136 13.59 -23.77 1.09
N PRO A 137 12.84 -24.88 0.98
CA PRO A 137 12.54 -25.52 -0.33
C PRO A 137 11.88 -24.61 -1.36
N TRP A 138 11.15 -23.59 -0.92
CA TRP A 138 10.49 -22.65 -1.81
C TRP A 138 11.47 -21.66 -2.47
N VAL A 139 12.69 -21.49 -1.96
CA VAL A 139 13.71 -20.62 -2.56
C VAL A 139 14.16 -21.14 -3.93
N ASP A 140 14.25 -22.45 -4.07
CA ASP A 140 14.68 -23.10 -5.33
C ASP A 140 13.60 -23.06 -6.42
N VAL A 141 12.36 -22.81 -6.04
CA VAL A 141 11.21 -22.73 -6.96
C VAL A 141 11.06 -21.34 -7.58
N LEU A 142 11.82 -20.33 -7.11
CA LEU A 142 11.75 -18.97 -7.66
C LEU A 142 12.37 -18.93 -9.06
N ASP A 143 11.55 -18.63 -10.06
CA ASP A 143 11.95 -18.57 -11.49
C ASP A 143 12.53 -17.18 -11.82
N VAL A 144 13.64 -16.83 -11.20
CA VAL A 144 14.32 -15.54 -11.43
C VAL A 144 15.78 -15.82 -11.80
N ALA A 145 16.11 -15.62 -13.07
CA ALA A 145 17.44 -15.94 -13.60
C ALA A 145 18.55 -14.99 -13.11
N ASP A 146 18.25 -13.70 -12.93
CA ASP A 146 19.23 -12.73 -12.43
C ASP A 146 19.44 -12.86 -10.92
N PRO A 147 20.68 -13.06 -10.44
CA PRO A 147 20.95 -13.25 -9.01
C PRO A 147 20.53 -12.09 -8.12
N VAL A 148 20.63 -10.85 -8.60
CA VAL A 148 20.23 -9.66 -7.85
C VAL A 148 18.71 -9.57 -7.74
N ALA A 149 18.01 -9.82 -8.86
CA ALA A 149 16.56 -9.88 -8.87
C ALA A 149 16.04 -11.05 -8.03
N ARG A 150 16.73 -12.22 -8.05
CA ARG A 150 16.42 -13.38 -7.21
C ARG A 150 16.54 -13.04 -5.72
N GLY A 151 17.61 -12.36 -5.30
CA GLY A 151 17.77 -11.90 -3.91
C GLY A 151 16.60 -11.02 -3.47
N ARG A 152 16.21 -10.03 -4.28
CA ARG A 152 15.03 -9.19 -4.02
C ARG A 152 13.72 -9.97 -4.02
N GLY A 153 13.61 -11.01 -4.83
CA GLY A 153 12.47 -11.93 -4.85
C GLY A 153 12.35 -12.69 -3.54
N VAL A 154 13.47 -13.22 -3.02
CA VAL A 154 13.53 -13.92 -1.72
C VAL A 154 13.09 -12.97 -0.59
N GLU A 155 13.67 -11.77 -0.51
CA GLU A 155 13.27 -10.76 0.48
C GLU A 155 11.77 -10.43 0.42
N ALA A 156 11.22 -10.28 -0.78
CA ALA A 156 9.80 -9.99 -0.96
C ALA A 156 8.91 -11.14 -0.47
N VAL A 157 9.30 -12.39 -0.75
CA VAL A 157 8.58 -13.57 -0.25
C VAL A 157 8.68 -13.68 1.26
N VAL A 158 9.88 -13.48 1.84
CA VAL A 158 10.07 -13.49 3.30
C VAL A 158 9.18 -12.46 3.98
N ALA A 159 9.18 -11.21 3.48
CA ALA A 159 8.33 -10.15 4.02
C ALA A 159 6.84 -10.47 3.94
N TYR A 160 6.40 -11.04 2.81
CA TYR A 160 5.01 -11.47 2.64
C TYR A 160 4.64 -12.60 3.62
N ARG A 161 5.51 -13.61 3.75
CA ARG A 161 5.30 -14.75 4.65
C ARG A 161 5.25 -14.32 6.12
N ASP A 162 6.15 -13.45 6.55
CA ASP A 162 6.18 -12.92 7.92
C ASP A 162 4.91 -12.10 8.21
N ARG A 163 4.50 -11.24 7.28
CA ARG A 163 3.30 -10.40 7.45
C ARG A 163 2.01 -11.20 7.59
N TRP A 164 1.85 -12.24 6.80
CA TRP A 164 0.60 -13.00 6.66
C TRP A 164 0.64 -14.38 7.32
N GLY A 165 1.71 -14.71 8.02
CA GLY A 165 1.86 -15.97 8.74
C GLY A 165 1.84 -17.21 7.81
N ILE A 166 2.46 -17.12 6.63
CA ILE A 166 2.44 -18.20 5.64
C ILE A 166 3.41 -19.31 6.05
N ILE A 167 2.89 -20.49 6.36
CA ILE A 167 3.65 -21.69 6.71
C ILE A 167 3.71 -22.73 5.59
N ALA A 168 3.00 -22.50 4.48
CA ALA A 168 2.94 -23.42 3.35
C ALA A 168 4.31 -23.70 2.72
N ALA A 169 4.47 -24.86 2.07
CA ALA A 169 5.69 -25.23 1.35
C ALA A 169 5.92 -24.41 0.07
N SER A 170 4.84 -23.90 -0.56
CA SER A 170 4.94 -23.00 -1.72
C SER A 170 5.35 -21.58 -1.29
N PRO A 171 6.01 -20.78 -2.17
CA PRO A 171 6.51 -19.46 -1.82
C PRO A 171 5.47 -18.54 -1.18
N LEU A 172 4.29 -18.44 -1.77
CA LEU A 172 3.23 -17.52 -1.37
C LEU A 172 2.02 -18.20 -0.71
N GLY A 173 2.02 -19.54 -0.59
CA GLY A 173 0.86 -20.28 -0.13
C GLY A 173 -0.28 -20.30 -1.14
N ALA A 174 -1.51 -20.53 -0.66
CA ALA A 174 -2.71 -20.48 -1.48
C ALA A 174 -3.08 -19.05 -1.86
N VAL A 175 -3.81 -18.88 -2.96
CA VAL A 175 -4.35 -17.57 -3.36
C VAL A 175 -5.28 -17.05 -2.27
N PRO A 176 -5.06 -15.84 -1.73
CA PRO A 176 -5.85 -15.33 -0.63
C PRO A 176 -7.28 -14.96 -1.02
N VAL A 177 -8.19 -15.12 -0.07
CA VAL A 177 -9.57 -14.63 -0.18
C VAL A 177 -9.66 -13.15 0.25
N ASP A 178 -8.88 -12.76 1.25
CA ASP A 178 -8.82 -11.38 1.75
C ASP A 178 -8.20 -10.44 0.72
N ASP A 179 -8.85 -9.30 0.47
CA ASP A 179 -8.44 -8.35 -0.55
C ASP A 179 -7.09 -7.68 -0.26
N ALA A 180 -6.79 -7.36 1.01
CA ALA A 180 -5.52 -6.74 1.37
C ALA A 180 -4.35 -7.71 1.20
N GLN A 181 -4.55 -8.96 1.60
CA GLN A 181 -3.56 -10.02 1.40
C GLN A 181 -3.37 -10.34 -0.09
N ARG A 182 -4.46 -10.35 -0.88
CA ARG A 182 -4.40 -10.59 -2.32
C ARG A 182 -3.58 -9.54 -3.06
N ILE A 183 -3.68 -8.29 -2.67
CA ILE A 183 -2.86 -7.19 -3.23
C ILE A 183 -1.37 -7.46 -2.98
N ASP A 184 -1.00 -7.80 -1.76
CA ASP A 184 0.39 -8.11 -1.42
C ASP A 184 0.86 -9.39 -2.11
N TYR A 185 -0.01 -10.39 -2.24
CA TYR A 185 0.23 -11.62 -2.97
C TYR A 185 0.59 -11.35 -4.44
N GLU A 186 -0.23 -10.59 -5.16
CA GLU A 186 0.01 -10.28 -6.58
C GLU A 186 1.27 -9.42 -6.78
N ARG A 187 1.54 -8.48 -5.89
CA ARG A 187 2.78 -7.70 -5.92
C ARG A 187 4.02 -8.55 -5.73
N THR A 188 3.97 -9.47 -4.76
CA THR A 188 5.09 -10.35 -4.49
C THR A 188 5.27 -11.35 -5.62
N ARG A 189 4.17 -11.91 -6.13
CA ARG A 189 4.17 -12.80 -7.28
C ARG A 189 4.84 -12.18 -8.51
N ALA A 190 4.52 -10.93 -8.85
CA ALA A 190 5.12 -10.20 -9.98
C ALA A 190 6.63 -9.93 -9.83
N ARG A 191 7.23 -10.23 -8.68
CA ARG A 191 8.68 -10.08 -8.43
C ARG A 191 9.44 -11.40 -8.53
N ILE A 192 8.74 -12.52 -8.54
CA ILE A 192 9.33 -13.85 -8.49
C ILE A 192 9.01 -14.71 -9.71
N TYR A 193 8.16 -14.23 -10.59
CA TYR A 193 7.81 -14.79 -11.90
C TYR A 193 7.82 -13.70 -12.98
#